data_730691e2c1b4bf5447fcc9a3a358bd14
#
_entry.id   730691e2c1b4bf5447fcc9a3a358bd14
#
_cell.length_a   1.000
_cell.length_b   1.000
_cell.length_c   1.000
_cell.angle_alpha   90.00
_cell.angle_beta   90.00
_cell.angle_gamma   90.00
#
_symmetry.space_group_name_H-M   'P 1'
#
loop_
_entity.id
_entity.type
_entity.pdbx_description
1 polymer ?
#
loop_
_entity_poly.entity_id
_entity_poly.type
_entity_poly.pdbx_seq_one_letter_code
_entity_poly.pdbx_strand_id
1 'polypeptide(L)'
;MKIIFMGANTQERVYIEDWSISHQQPVTVVTENLTSENIDLTKGFDGLCFYPSPELATNEMIYHQLKENGIKVLSVKSTGVDGINFEFARKYDLTVTNVPAYSPTSVGHFAIMLILMLL
;
A
#
# COMPACT_ATOMS: atom_id res chain seq x y z
N MET A 1 -3.39 -8.83 15.25
CA MET A 1 -3.55 -7.73 14.28
C MET A 1 -4.39 -8.21 13.11
N LYS A 2 -5.34 -7.40 12.68
CA LYS A 2 -6.15 -7.69 11.48
C LYS A 2 -5.64 -6.87 10.32
N ILE A 3 -5.29 -7.54 9.23
CA ILE A 3 -4.64 -6.92 8.07
C ILE A 3 -5.54 -7.06 6.83
N ILE A 4 -5.72 -5.96 6.11
CA ILE A 4 -6.34 -5.96 4.79
C ILE A 4 -5.32 -5.54 3.74
N PHE A 5 -5.25 -6.30 2.64
CA PHE A 5 -4.35 -6.05 1.53
C PHE A 5 -5.20 -5.68 0.30
N MET A 6 -5.14 -4.43 -0.11
CA MET A 6 -5.93 -3.91 -1.22
C MET A 6 -5.07 -3.75 -2.49
N GLY A 7 -5.70 -3.86 -3.64
CA GLY A 7 -5.02 -3.76 -4.92
C GLY A 7 -4.14 -4.97 -5.24
N ALA A 8 -4.49 -6.15 -4.75
CA ALA A 8 -3.72 -7.36 -4.98
C ALA A 8 -4.10 -8.00 -6.31
N ASN A 9 -3.10 -8.27 -7.16
CA ASN A 9 -3.32 -9.06 -8.37
C ASN A 9 -3.24 -10.56 -8.06
N THR A 10 -3.52 -11.40 -9.07
CA THR A 10 -3.53 -12.85 -8.91
C THR A 10 -2.18 -13.41 -8.45
N GLN A 11 -1.07 -12.85 -8.95
CA GLN A 11 0.27 -13.29 -8.59
C GLN A 11 0.62 -12.92 -7.15
N GLU A 12 0.29 -11.71 -6.74
CA GLU A 12 0.51 -11.26 -5.36
C GLU A 12 -0.30 -12.09 -4.37
N ARG A 13 -1.52 -12.45 -4.72
CA ARG A 13 -2.40 -13.23 -3.85
C ARG A 13 -1.76 -14.54 -3.40
N VAL A 14 -1.07 -15.24 -4.29
CA VAL A 14 -0.39 -16.51 -3.95
C VAL A 14 0.65 -16.28 -2.83
N TYR A 15 1.47 -15.25 -2.97
CA TYR A 15 2.50 -14.92 -1.97
C TYR A 15 1.89 -14.45 -0.65
N ILE A 16 0.83 -13.67 -0.70
CA ILE A 16 0.13 -13.18 0.50
C ILE A 16 -0.46 -14.37 1.27
N GLU A 17 -1.11 -15.28 0.56
CA GLU A 17 -1.71 -16.46 1.19
C GLU A 17 -0.65 -17.38 1.81
N ASP A 18 0.46 -17.63 1.10
CA ASP A 18 1.57 -18.42 1.63
C ASP A 18 2.15 -17.79 2.89
N TRP A 19 2.37 -16.47 2.87
CA TRP A 19 2.87 -15.74 4.03
C TRP A 19 1.90 -15.83 5.20
N SER A 20 0.62 -15.63 4.94
CA SER A 20 -0.44 -15.67 5.94
C SER A 20 -0.48 -17.01 6.65
N ILE A 21 -0.39 -18.11 5.90
CA ILE A 21 -0.38 -19.46 6.44
C ILE A 21 0.89 -19.70 7.26
N SER A 22 2.06 -19.36 6.70
CA SER A 22 3.36 -19.59 7.34
C SER A 22 3.50 -18.86 8.67
N HIS A 23 2.91 -17.68 8.80
CA HIS A 23 3.02 -16.83 10.00
C HIS A 23 1.77 -16.91 10.88
N GLN A 24 0.80 -17.74 10.51
CA GLN A 24 -0.46 -17.86 11.25
C GLN A 24 -1.13 -16.50 11.48
N GLN A 25 -1.01 -15.61 10.49
CA GLN A 25 -1.57 -14.26 10.53
C GLN A 25 -2.59 -14.11 9.40
N PRO A 26 -3.90 -14.09 9.71
CA PRO A 26 -4.94 -13.92 8.69
C PRO A 26 -4.80 -12.58 7.97
N VAL A 27 -4.94 -12.61 6.65
CA VAL A 27 -4.93 -11.42 5.79
C VAL A 27 -6.14 -11.48 4.87
N THR A 28 -6.93 -10.41 4.87
CA THR A 28 -8.02 -10.24 3.91
C THR A 28 -7.46 -9.62 2.64
N VAL A 29 -7.75 -10.23 1.49
CA VAL A 29 -7.20 -9.79 0.20
C VAL A 29 -8.33 -9.24 -0.66
N VAL A 30 -8.14 -8.03 -1.19
CA VAL A 30 -9.10 -7.33 -2.04
C VAL A 30 -8.41 -6.93 -3.35
N THR A 31 -9.07 -7.17 -4.48
CA THR A 31 -8.51 -6.86 -5.79
C THR A 31 -8.45 -5.36 -6.06
N GLU A 32 -9.46 -4.62 -5.64
CA GLU A 32 -9.52 -3.17 -5.80
C GLU A 32 -8.53 -2.47 -4.88
N ASN A 33 -7.90 -1.41 -5.38
CA ASN A 33 -7.07 -0.55 -4.55
C ASN A 33 -7.95 0.41 -3.74
N LEU A 34 -7.35 1.05 -2.73
CA LEU A 34 -8.07 1.98 -1.86
C LEU A 34 -8.56 3.22 -2.63
N THR A 35 -9.84 3.54 -2.44
CA THR A 35 -10.46 4.79 -2.92
C THR A 35 -11.38 5.33 -1.84
N SER A 36 -11.84 6.57 -2.02
CA SER A 36 -12.86 7.14 -1.12
C SER A 36 -14.19 6.39 -1.18
N GLU A 37 -14.45 5.67 -2.27
CA GLU A 37 -15.70 4.92 -2.45
C GLU A 37 -15.70 3.57 -1.74
N ASN A 38 -14.53 2.92 -1.63
CA ASN A 38 -14.41 1.58 -1.03
C ASN A 38 -13.74 1.58 0.35
N ILE A 39 -13.45 2.72 0.90
CA ILE A 39 -12.73 2.87 2.18
C ILE A 39 -13.42 2.15 3.34
N ASP A 40 -14.72 1.94 3.27
CA ASP A 40 -15.47 1.21 4.29
C ASP A 40 -15.03 -0.24 4.43
N LEU A 41 -14.39 -0.80 3.41
CA LEU A 41 -13.82 -2.16 3.49
C LEU A 41 -12.74 -2.28 4.55
N THR A 42 -12.13 -1.15 4.95
CA THR A 42 -11.05 -1.14 5.96
C THR A 42 -11.58 -1.16 7.40
N LYS A 43 -12.88 -1.11 7.62
CA LYS A 43 -13.47 -1.11 8.97
C LYS A 43 -13.10 -2.39 9.73
N GLY A 44 -12.61 -2.21 10.94
CA GLY A 44 -12.23 -3.32 11.83
C GLY A 44 -10.84 -3.89 11.57
N PHE A 45 -10.07 -3.33 10.66
CA PHE A 45 -8.69 -3.72 10.41
C PHE A 45 -7.72 -2.78 11.11
N ASP A 46 -6.55 -3.30 11.47
CA ASP A 46 -5.47 -2.52 12.11
C ASP A 46 -4.45 -2.04 11.09
N GLY A 47 -4.15 -2.86 10.10
CA GLY A 47 -3.16 -2.57 9.07
C GLY A 47 -3.75 -2.64 7.67
N LEU A 48 -3.37 -1.69 6.84
CA LEU A 48 -3.76 -1.61 5.43
C LEU A 48 -2.51 -1.63 4.56
N CYS A 49 -2.46 -2.58 3.62
CA CYS A 49 -1.44 -2.63 2.59
C CYS A 49 -2.08 -2.25 1.25
N PHE A 50 -1.46 -1.31 0.52
CA PHE A 50 -2.08 -0.74 -0.68
C PHE A 50 -1.05 -0.01 -1.55
N TYR A 51 -1.45 0.38 -2.77
CA TYR A 51 -0.67 1.30 -3.60
C TYR A 51 -1.11 2.74 -3.35
N PRO A 52 -0.18 3.71 -3.28
CA PRO A 52 -0.55 5.11 -3.21
C PRO A 52 -1.30 5.54 -4.49
N SER A 53 -2.23 6.45 -4.33
CA SER A 53 -2.99 7.02 -5.43
C SER A 53 -2.93 8.54 -5.37
N PRO A 54 -3.20 9.25 -6.47
CA PRO A 54 -3.23 10.70 -6.46
C PRO A 54 -4.19 11.29 -5.43
N GLU A 55 -5.30 10.62 -5.18
CA GLU A 55 -6.30 11.05 -4.20
C GLU A 55 -5.71 11.14 -2.79
N LEU A 56 -4.81 10.22 -2.43
CA LEU A 56 -4.17 10.20 -1.11
C LEU A 56 -3.27 11.40 -0.86
N ALA A 57 -2.71 11.97 -1.91
CA ALA A 57 -1.82 13.12 -1.74
C ALA A 57 -2.55 14.39 -1.30
N THR A 58 -3.84 14.51 -1.60
CA THR A 58 -4.59 15.75 -1.43
C THR A 58 -5.86 15.62 -0.59
N ASN A 59 -6.39 14.41 -0.41
CA ASN A 59 -7.67 14.21 0.29
C ASN A 59 -7.45 13.81 1.74
N GLU A 60 -7.49 14.81 2.62
CA GLU A 60 -7.35 14.61 4.07
C GLU A 60 -8.42 13.69 4.65
N MET A 61 -9.63 13.70 4.10
CA MET A 61 -10.75 12.92 4.61
C MET A 61 -10.50 11.41 4.56
N ILE A 62 -9.67 10.95 3.60
CA ILE A 62 -9.29 9.55 3.53
C ILE A 62 -8.53 9.14 4.80
N TYR A 63 -7.56 9.95 5.24
CA TYR A 63 -6.78 9.68 6.45
C TYR A 63 -7.66 9.69 7.69
N HIS A 64 -8.56 10.66 7.79
CA HIS A 64 -9.52 10.73 8.88
C HIS A 64 -10.39 9.48 8.93
N GLN A 65 -10.94 9.07 7.79
CA GLN A 65 -11.81 7.90 7.71
C GLN A 65 -11.07 6.60 8.02
N LEU A 66 -9.82 6.47 7.56
CA LEU A 66 -9.00 5.31 7.90
C LEU A 66 -8.80 5.20 9.41
N LYS A 67 -8.51 6.30 10.06
CA LYS A 67 -8.36 6.32 11.52
C LYS A 67 -9.66 5.94 12.22
N GLU A 68 -10.78 6.49 11.80
CA GLU A 68 -12.10 6.16 12.34
C GLU A 68 -12.43 4.66 12.14
N ASN A 69 -11.97 4.06 11.04
CA ASN A 69 -12.18 2.64 10.76
C ASN A 69 -11.29 1.71 11.60
N GLY A 70 -10.32 2.25 12.33
CA GLY A 70 -9.44 1.48 13.22
C GLY A 70 -8.05 1.25 12.69
N ILE A 71 -7.71 1.75 11.50
CA ILE A 71 -6.38 1.58 10.91
C ILE A 71 -5.33 2.32 11.74
N LYS A 72 -4.21 1.66 11.98
CA LYS A 72 -3.05 2.20 12.71
C LYS A 72 -1.82 2.28 11.83
N VAL A 73 -1.69 1.37 10.86
CA VAL A 73 -0.51 1.26 10.00
C VAL A 73 -0.93 1.26 8.53
N LEU A 74 -0.27 2.12 7.75
CA LEU A 74 -0.38 2.16 6.29
C LEU A 74 0.91 1.60 5.71
N SER A 75 0.83 0.44 5.09
CA SER A 75 1.97 -0.21 4.44
C SER A 75 1.86 0.00 2.93
N VAL A 76 2.73 0.84 2.40
CA VAL A 76 2.71 1.24 0.99
C VAL A 76 3.50 0.23 0.16
N LYS A 77 2.88 -0.33 -0.87
CA LYS A 77 3.49 -1.35 -1.74
C LYS A 77 4.44 -0.74 -2.79
N SER A 78 5.13 0.31 -2.45
CA SER A 78 6.06 0.97 -3.35
C SER A 78 7.25 1.49 -2.57
N THR A 79 8.35 1.74 -3.29
CA THR A 79 9.52 2.40 -2.72
C THR A 79 9.25 3.89 -2.60
N GLY A 80 8.68 4.51 -3.63
CA GLY A 80 8.30 5.92 -3.62
C GLY A 80 7.09 6.18 -2.73
N VAL A 81 7.14 7.29 -2.02
CA VAL A 81 6.07 7.69 -1.07
C VAL A 81 5.45 9.05 -1.43
N ASP A 82 5.66 9.51 -2.66
CA ASP A 82 5.18 10.82 -3.11
C ASP A 82 3.65 10.92 -3.09
N GLY A 83 2.94 9.80 -3.21
CA GLY A 83 1.49 9.75 -3.14
C GLY A 83 0.95 9.79 -1.70
N ILE A 84 1.81 9.85 -0.68
CA ILE A 84 1.40 9.89 0.72
C ILE A 84 1.60 11.29 1.26
N ASN A 85 0.58 11.84 1.92
CA ASN A 85 0.68 13.11 2.63
C ASN A 85 1.06 12.82 4.09
N PHE A 86 2.33 13.02 4.42
CA PHE A 86 2.85 12.74 5.77
C PHE A 86 2.29 13.67 6.84
N GLU A 87 1.90 14.88 6.48
CA GLU A 87 1.24 15.79 7.42
C GLU A 87 -0.10 15.22 7.86
N PHE A 88 -0.89 14.71 6.92
CA PHE A 88 -2.16 14.07 7.22
C PHE A 88 -1.97 12.78 8.02
N ALA A 89 -1.00 11.96 7.62
CA ALA A 89 -0.71 10.71 8.36
C ALA A 89 -0.33 11.01 9.81
N ARG A 90 0.50 12.02 10.02
CA ARG A 90 0.91 12.44 11.37
C ARG A 90 -0.27 13.02 12.16
N LYS A 91 -1.09 13.83 11.52
CA LYS A 91 -2.26 14.44 12.15
C LYS A 91 -3.22 13.40 12.72
N TYR A 92 -3.40 12.29 12.02
CA TYR A 92 -4.30 11.21 12.42
C TYR A 92 -3.58 10.03 13.08
N ASP A 93 -2.32 10.20 13.43
CA ASP A 93 -1.51 9.19 14.12
C ASP A 93 -1.48 7.84 13.38
N LEU A 94 -1.20 7.91 12.09
CA LEU A 94 -1.05 6.75 11.22
C LEU A 94 0.44 6.50 10.96
N THR A 95 0.92 5.30 11.27
CA THR A 95 2.29 4.88 10.96
C THR A 95 2.38 4.47 9.50
N VAL A 96 3.36 4.99 8.76
CA VAL A 96 3.55 4.67 7.34
C VAL A 96 4.83 3.86 7.17
N THR A 97 4.73 2.75 6.46
CA THR A 97 5.88 1.93 6.04
C THR A 97 5.88 1.80 4.53
N ASN A 98 7.04 1.54 3.94
CA ASN A 98 7.19 1.35 2.50
C ASN A 98 8.20 0.25 2.19
N VAL A 99 8.43 -0.03 0.91
CA VAL A 99 9.47 -0.93 0.45
C VAL A 99 10.75 -0.11 0.22
N PRO A 100 11.73 -0.12 1.14
CA PRO A 100 12.87 0.81 1.10
C PRO A 100 13.79 0.60 -0.10
N ALA A 101 13.84 -0.61 -0.66
CA ALA A 101 14.63 -0.90 -1.86
C ALA A 101 13.92 -1.98 -2.68
N TYR A 102 13.75 -1.72 -3.96
CA TYR A 102 13.14 -2.67 -4.89
C TYR A 102 13.99 -2.76 -6.15
N SER A 103 14.71 -3.88 -6.27
CA SER A 103 15.48 -4.26 -7.47
C SER A 103 16.20 -3.09 -8.17
N PRO A 104 17.08 -2.34 -7.48
CA PRO A 104 17.75 -1.19 -8.09
C PRO A 104 18.58 -1.59 -9.32
N THR A 105 19.16 -2.79 -9.33
CA THR A 105 19.91 -3.32 -10.48
C THR A 105 19.00 -3.51 -11.69
N SER A 106 17.83 -4.10 -11.52
CA SER A 106 16.87 -4.30 -12.62
C SER A 106 16.36 -2.98 -13.18
N VAL A 107 16.06 -2.02 -12.32
CA VAL A 107 15.63 -0.68 -12.73
C VAL A 107 16.73 0.02 -13.52
N GLY A 108 17.99 -0.06 -13.04
CA GLY A 108 19.13 0.52 -13.72
C GLY A 108 19.37 -0.09 -15.10
N HIS A 109 19.32 -1.43 -15.20
CA HIS A 109 19.46 -2.14 -16.47
C HIS A 109 18.36 -1.77 -17.46
N PHE A 110 17.12 -1.65 -16.98
CA PHE A 110 16.00 -1.26 -17.84
C PHE A 110 16.17 0.16 -18.36
N ALA A 111 16.62 1.09 -17.53
CA ALA A 111 16.88 2.47 -17.92
C ALA A 111 17.98 2.52 -19.02
N ILE A 112 19.06 1.79 -18.83
CA ILE A 112 20.14 1.70 -19.83
C ILE A 112 19.62 1.12 -21.13
N MET A 113 18.82 0.06 -21.07
CA MET A 113 18.22 -0.56 -22.26
C MET A 113 17.36 0.45 -23.02
N LEU A 114 16.55 1.24 -22.33
CA LEU A 114 15.73 2.28 -22.97
C LEU A 114 16.59 3.33 -23.67
N ILE A 115 17.71 3.74 -23.07
CA ILE A 115 18.65 4.68 -23.71
C ILE A 115 19.20 4.08 -24.99
N LEU A 116 19.64 2.83 -24.97
CA LEU A 116 20.21 2.15 -26.13
C LEU A 116 19.20 1.99 -27.27
N MET A 117 17.91 1.81 -26.93
CA MET A 117 16.84 1.69 -27.93
C MET A 117 16.57 3.02 -28.65
N LEU A 118 16.94 4.15 -28.08
CA LEU A 118 16.77 5.47 -28.68
C LEU A 118 17.92 5.88 -29.58
N LEU A 119 19.05 5.16 -29.57
CA LEU A 119 20.20 5.41 -30.42
C LEU A 119 20.05 4.75 -31.78
#